data_9e69db3f56de8c4d067d71f2e13d975e
#
_entry.id   9e69db3f56de8c4d067d71f2e13d975e
#
_cell.length_a   1.000
_cell.length_b   1.000
_cell.length_c   1.000
_cell.angle_alpha   90.00
_cell.angle_beta   90.00
_cell.angle_gamma   90.00
#
_symmetry.space_group_name_H-M   'P 1'
#
loop_
_entity.id
_entity.type
_entity.pdbx_description
1 polymer ?
#
loop_
_entity_poly.entity_id
_entity_poly.type
_entity_poly.pdbx_seq_one_letter_code
_entity_poly.pdbx_strand_id
1 'polypeptide(L)'
;MGENFGAIFLTACCLAAGAIFFGIGVYAGRKKGPMNFWAGEQVAPETVTDIPAYNRENAVMWKWYSLSYFLTGLCALLSIWSGAWNYVCLGVLVLGCCGGMIAVIFRYRNIRRKYLAS
;
A
#
# COMPACT_ATOMS: atom_id res chain seq x y z
N MET A 1 -2.26 20.04 -24.35
CA MET A 1 -3.14 19.45 -23.31
C MET A 1 -3.28 17.95 -23.47
N GLY A 2 -3.63 17.43 -24.68
CA GLY A 2 -3.84 16.00 -24.90
C GLY A 2 -2.60 15.15 -24.71
N GLU A 3 -1.41 15.67 -25.02
CA GLU A 3 -0.16 14.92 -24.92
C GLU A 3 0.17 14.55 -23.48
N ASN A 4 -0.19 15.40 -22.53
CA ASN A 4 0.14 15.19 -21.11
C ASN A 4 -1.03 14.65 -20.31
N PHE A 5 -2.19 14.47 -20.95
CA PHE A 5 -3.39 14.00 -20.24
C PHE A 5 -3.17 12.65 -19.56
N GLY A 6 -2.55 11.70 -20.29
CA GLY A 6 -2.28 10.39 -19.74
C GLY A 6 -1.38 10.42 -18.51
N ALA A 7 -0.32 11.24 -18.56
CA ALA A 7 0.59 11.37 -17.43
C ALA A 7 -0.10 12.02 -16.23
N ILE A 8 -0.88 13.06 -16.46
CA ILE A 8 -1.63 13.75 -15.41
C ILE A 8 -2.67 12.82 -14.79
N PHE A 9 -3.41 12.09 -15.65
CA PHE A 9 -4.43 11.15 -15.19
C PHE A 9 -3.81 10.04 -14.36
N LEU A 10 -2.71 9.45 -14.83
CA LEU A 10 -2.00 8.39 -14.09
C LEU A 10 -1.47 8.91 -12.76
N THR A 11 -0.91 10.12 -12.75
CA THR A 11 -0.43 10.74 -11.52
C THR A 11 -1.58 10.88 -10.51
N ALA A 12 -2.73 11.39 -10.96
CA ALA A 12 -3.89 11.57 -10.09
C ALA A 12 -4.38 10.24 -9.53
N CYS A 13 -4.45 9.20 -10.39
CA CYS A 13 -4.88 7.86 -9.95
C CYS A 13 -3.90 7.27 -8.94
N CYS A 14 -2.60 7.42 -9.16
CA CYS A 14 -1.58 6.91 -8.25
C CYS A 14 -1.61 7.64 -6.91
N LEU A 15 -1.79 8.96 -6.91
CA LEU A 15 -1.91 9.71 -5.67
C LEU A 15 -3.15 9.30 -4.88
N ALA A 16 -4.27 9.08 -5.58
CA ALA A 16 -5.50 8.61 -4.93
C ALA A 16 -5.31 7.23 -4.32
N ALA A 17 -4.72 6.29 -5.08
CA ALA A 17 -4.45 4.94 -4.59
C ALA A 17 -3.50 4.97 -3.39
N GLY A 18 -2.43 5.75 -3.49
CA GLY A 18 -1.47 5.92 -2.40
C GLY A 18 -2.14 6.46 -1.14
N ALA A 19 -3.01 7.46 -1.31
CA ALA A 19 -3.75 8.05 -0.18
C ALA A 19 -4.67 7.01 0.47
N ILE A 20 -5.32 6.16 -0.32
CA ILE A 20 -6.19 5.10 0.20
C ILE A 20 -5.38 4.11 1.04
N PHE A 21 -4.26 3.60 0.52
CA PHE A 21 -3.44 2.64 1.24
C PHE A 21 -2.76 3.25 2.46
N PHE A 22 -2.31 4.50 2.35
CA PHE A 22 -1.77 5.21 3.51
C PHE A 22 -2.86 5.39 4.58
N GLY A 23 -4.07 5.75 4.16
CA GLY A 23 -5.22 5.88 5.05
C GLY A 23 -5.57 4.58 5.77
N ILE A 24 -5.48 3.44 5.06
CA ILE A 24 -5.65 2.12 5.68
C ILE A 24 -4.60 1.92 6.77
N GLY A 25 -3.35 2.31 6.51
CA GLY A 25 -2.28 2.24 7.50
C GLY A 25 -2.57 3.09 8.74
N VAL A 26 -3.02 4.33 8.54
CA VAL A 26 -3.39 5.21 9.66
C VAL A 26 -4.55 4.60 10.45
N TYR A 27 -5.56 4.09 9.76
CA TYR A 27 -6.71 3.44 10.38
C TYR A 27 -6.27 2.24 11.23
N ALA A 28 -5.39 1.40 10.67
CA ALA A 28 -4.89 0.22 11.38
C ALA A 28 -4.18 0.62 12.68
N GLY A 29 -3.38 1.68 12.64
CA GLY A 29 -2.64 2.15 13.81
C GLY A 29 -3.53 2.73 14.90
N ARG A 30 -4.74 3.17 14.55
CA ARG A 30 -5.68 3.79 15.50
C ARG A 30 -6.81 2.88 15.92
N LYS A 31 -6.98 1.74 15.25
CA LYS A 31 -8.07 0.81 15.56
C LYS A 31 -7.86 0.17 16.90
N LYS A 32 -8.94 0.05 17.68
CA LYS A 32 -8.88 -0.59 19.01
C LYS A 32 -8.89 -2.11 18.92
N GLY A 33 -9.68 -2.65 17.97
CA GLY A 33 -9.71 -4.11 17.74
C GLY A 33 -8.68 -4.53 16.70
N PRO A 34 -8.52 -5.85 16.46
CA PRO A 34 -7.57 -6.33 15.48
C PRO A 34 -7.91 -5.87 14.06
N MET A 35 -6.88 -5.49 13.31
CA MET A 35 -7.03 -5.09 11.92
C MET A 35 -7.25 -6.31 11.04
N ASN A 36 -8.20 -6.24 10.12
CA ASN A 36 -8.39 -7.24 9.09
C ASN A 36 -7.57 -6.88 7.84
N PHE A 37 -7.24 -7.90 7.04
CA PHE A 37 -6.47 -7.68 5.81
C PHE A 37 -7.35 -7.09 4.70
N TRP A 38 -8.59 -7.57 4.61
CA TRP A 38 -9.56 -7.05 3.63
C TRP A 38 -10.94 -6.91 4.28
N ALA A 39 -11.84 -6.21 3.61
CA ALA A 39 -13.13 -5.83 4.16
C ALA A 39 -14.00 -7.00 4.61
N GLY A 40 -13.86 -8.18 3.97
CA GLY A 40 -14.64 -9.36 4.33
C GLY A 40 -14.04 -10.22 5.44
N GLU A 41 -12.81 -9.91 5.86
CA GLU A 41 -12.13 -10.70 6.89
C GLU A 41 -12.51 -10.19 8.26
N GLN A 42 -12.75 -11.13 9.18
CA GLN A 42 -12.96 -10.83 10.59
C GLN A 42 -11.93 -11.56 11.43
N VAL A 43 -11.23 -10.81 12.28
CA VAL A 43 -10.24 -11.36 13.19
C VAL A 43 -10.78 -11.23 14.61
N ALA A 44 -11.00 -12.35 15.27
CA ALA A 44 -11.52 -12.35 16.63
C ALA A 44 -10.48 -11.80 17.60
N PRO A 45 -10.85 -10.83 18.47
CA PRO A 45 -9.87 -10.20 19.38
C PRO A 45 -9.15 -11.20 20.28
N GLU A 46 -9.84 -12.26 20.72
CA GLU A 46 -9.28 -13.28 21.60
C GLU A 46 -8.22 -14.13 20.94
N THR A 47 -8.11 -14.11 19.60
CA THR A 47 -7.09 -14.87 18.88
C THR A 47 -5.79 -14.12 18.70
N VAL A 48 -5.76 -12.82 19.04
CA VAL A 48 -4.57 -11.97 18.86
C VAL A 48 -3.90 -11.77 20.22
N THR A 49 -2.63 -12.13 20.31
CA THR A 49 -1.89 -12.06 21.58
C THR A 49 -1.56 -10.63 21.99
N ASP A 50 -1.33 -9.74 21.01
CA ASP A 50 -0.98 -8.34 21.27
C ASP A 50 -1.60 -7.48 20.17
N ILE A 51 -2.83 -7.00 20.41
CA ILE A 51 -3.57 -6.23 19.41
C ILE A 51 -2.85 -4.94 19.01
N PRO A 52 -2.34 -4.10 19.94
CA PRO A 52 -1.62 -2.89 19.53
C PRO A 52 -0.41 -3.15 18.65
N ALA A 53 0.39 -4.17 18.98
CA ALA A 53 1.56 -4.52 18.18
C ALA A 53 1.15 -5.07 16.81
N TYR A 54 0.14 -5.94 16.78
CA TYR A 54 -0.41 -6.50 15.55
C TYR A 54 -0.86 -5.38 14.59
N ASN A 55 -1.66 -4.44 15.12
CA ASN A 55 -2.16 -3.33 14.32
C ASN A 55 -1.04 -2.40 13.87
N ARG A 56 -0.04 -2.16 14.71
CA ARG A 56 1.10 -1.30 14.37
C ARG A 56 1.91 -1.89 13.22
N GLU A 57 2.16 -3.20 13.22
CA GLU A 57 2.90 -3.83 12.13
C GLU A 57 2.08 -3.81 10.84
N ASN A 58 0.77 -4.01 10.92
CA ASN A 58 -0.11 -3.85 9.76
C ASN A 58 -0.09 -2.40 9.25
N ALA A 59 -0.11 -1.43 10.15
CA ALA A 59 -0.06 -0.01 9.78
C ALA A 59 1.22 0.32 9.01
N VAL A 60 2.36 -0.14 9.51
CA VAL A 60 3.66 0.09 8.85
C VAL A 60 3.68 -0.58 7.47
N MET A 61 3.17 -1.80 7.37
CA MET A 61 3.10 -2.55 6.12
C MET A 61 2.33 -1.77 5.05
N TRP A 62 1.12 -1.29 5.39
CA TRP A 62 0.29 -0.58 4.44
C TRP A 62 0.87 0.78 4.05
N LYS A 63 1.51 1.47 4.99
CA LYS A 63 2.18 2.75 4.71
C LYS A 63 3.36 2.56 3.74
N TRP A 64 4.15 1.51 3.94
CA TRP A 64 5.24 1.19 3.02
C TRP A 64 4.72 0.82 1.63
N TYR A 65 3.63 0.06 1.57
CA TYR A 65 3.04 -0.29 0.29
C TYR A 65 2.53 0.95 -0.46
N SER A 66 1.92 1.91 0.25
CA SER A 66 1.42 3.14 -0.36
C SER A 66 2.53 3.95 -1.03
N LEU A 67 3.76 3.83 -0.54
CA LEU A 67 4.91 4.54 -1.10
C LEU A 67 5.14 4.19 -2.57
N SER A 68 4.88 2.93 -2.97
CA SER A 68 5.00 2.50 -4.36
C SER A 68 4.11 3.34 -5.29
N TYR A 69 2.90 3.66 -4.85
CA TYR A 69 1.97 4.46 -5.64
C TYR A 69 2.42 5.90 -5.72
N PHE A 70 2.91 6.49 -4.63
CA PHE A 70 3.42 7.85 -4.65
C PHE A 70 4.65 7.96 -5.56
N LEU A 71 5.55 6.99 -5.52
CA LEU A 71 6.72 6.97 -6.40
C LEU A 71 6.32 6.82 -7.87
N THR A 72 5.35 5.94 -8.16
CA THR A 72 4.83 5.79 -9.53
C THR A 72 4.22 7.09 -10.02
N GLY A 73 3.43 7.76 -9.17
CA GLY A 73 2.81 9.04 -9.50
C GLY A 73 3.85 10.13 -9.78
N LEU A 74 4.91 10.18 -8.99
CA LEU A 74 6.01 11.12 -9.20
C LEU A 74 6.69 10.86 -10.54
N CYS A 75 7.00 9.60 -10.85
CA CYS A 75 7.62 9.24 -12.11
C CYS A 75 6.72 9.58 -13.30
N ALA A 76 5.41 9.35 -13.16
CA ALA A 76 4.44 9.72 -14.20
C ALA A 76 4.44 11.23 -14.43
N LEU A 77 4.50 12.01 -13.36
CA LEU A 77 4.56 13.47 -13.48
C LEU A 77 5.85 13.92 -14.18
N LEU A 78 6.99 13.32 -13.81
CA LEU A 78 8.27 13.64 -14.40
C LEU A 78 8.34 13.26 -15.89
N SER A 79 7.51 12.33 -16.35
CA SER A 79 7.47 11.94 -17.76
C SER A 79 6.99 13.07 -18.67
N ILE A 80 6.37 14.10 -18.10
CA ILE A 80 5.98 15.30 -18.87
C ILE A 80 7.21 16.02 -19.43
N TRP A 81 8.31 16.01 -18.67
CA TRP A 81 9.55 16.70 -19.07
C TRP A 81 10.51 15.80 -19.84
N SER A 82 10.45 14.49 -19.63
CA SER A 82 11.34 13.55 -20.32
C SER A 82 10.65 12.22 -20.51
N GLY A 83 10.59 11.74 -21.76
CA GLY A 83 9.97 10.46 -22.11
C GLY A 83 10.64 9.26 -21.45
N ALA A 84 11.92 9.39 -21.06
CA ALA A 84 12.61 8.30 -20.35
C ALA A 84 11.93 7.94 -19.05
N TRP A 85 11.25 8.89 -18.39
CA TRP A 85 10.51 8.64 -17.16
C TRP A 85 9.32 7.70 -17.33
N ASN A 86 8.82 7.53 -18.58
CA ASN A 86 7.76 6.54 -18.85
C ASN A 86 8.23 5.13 -18.54
N TYR A 87 9.47 4.80 -18.88
CA TYR A 87 10.03 3.47 -18.60
C TYR A 87 10.26 3.29 -17.12
N VAL A 88 10.75 4.32 -16.41
CA VAL A 88 10.94 4.27 -14.97
C VAL A 88 9.60 4.11 -14.28
N CYS A 89 8.58 4.86 -14.72
CA CYS A 89 7.22 4.78 -14.19
C CYS A 89 6.66 3.35 -14.34
N LEU A 90 6.81 2.75 -15.52
CA LEU A 90 6.34 1.38 -15.74
C LEU A 90 7.06 0.40 -14.83
N GLY A 91 8.37 0.53 -14.69
CA GLY A 91 9.16 -0.33 -13.80
C GLY A 91 8.72 -0.21 -12.35
N VAL A 92 8.55 1.02 -11.85
CA VAL A 92 8.09 1.25 -10.47
C VAL A 92 6.68 0.71 -10.28
N LEU A 93 5.80 0.90 -11.26
CA LEU A 93 4.43 0.41 -11.18
C LEU A 93 4.40 -1.11 -11.08
N VAL A 94 5.12 -1.80 -11.96
CA VAL A 94 5.11 -3.27 -11.98
C VAL A 94 5.81 -3.84 -10.75
N LEU A 95 7.03 -3.39 -10.47
CA LEU A 95 7.82 -3.94 -9.36
C LEU A 95 7.27 -3.49 -8.01
N GLY A 96 6.90 -2.22 -7.89
CA GLY A 96 6.43 -1.67 -6.62
C GLY A 96 5.00 -2.08 -6.30
N CYS A 97 4.06 -1.90 -7.24
CA CYS A 97 2.66 -2.16 -6.96
C CYS A 97 2.33 -3.65 -7.02
N CYS A 98 2.77 -4.35 -8.08
CA CYS A 98 2.50 -5.78 -8.20
C CYS A 98 3.39 -6.61 -7.28
N GLY A 99 4.70 -6.38 -7.32
CA GLY A 99 5.64 -7.06 -6.44
C GLY A 99 5.41 -6.71 -4.98
N GLY A 100 5.05 -5.46 -4.72
CA GLY A 100 4.70 -5.00 -3.37
C GLY A 100 3.47 -5.69 -2.81
N MET A 101 2.46 -5.96 -3.63
CA MET A 101 1.28 -6.70 -3.16
C MET A 101 1.64 -8.12 -2.74
N ILE A 102 2.51 -8.79 -3.50
CA ILE A 102 3.01 -10.12 -3.14
C ILE A 102 3.75 -10.03 -1.81
N ALA A 103 4.63 -9.02 -1.65
CA ALA A 103 5.36 -8.80 -0.40
C ALA A 103 4.41 -8.54 0.77
N VAL A 104 3.33 -7.77 0.56
CA VAL A 104 2.32 -7.49 1.57
C VAL A 104 1.64 -8.80 2.03
N ILE A 105 1.30 -9.67 1.08
CA ILE A 105 0.67 -10.96 1.41
C ILE A 105 1.58 -11.78 2.30
N PHE A 106 2.88 -11.92 1.94
CA PHE A 106 3.84 -12.67 2.75
C PHE A 106 4.07 -12.01 4.11
N ARG A 107 4.18 -10.69 4.14
CA ARG A 107 4.37 -9.95 5.40
C ARG A 107 3.18 -10.14 6.32
N TYR A 108 1.96 -10.06 5.78
CA TYR A 108 0.75 -10.26 6.57
C TYR A 108 0.69 -11.67 7.14
N ARG A 109 1.07 -12.68 6.36
CA ARG A 109 1.13 -14.06 6.86
C ARG A 109 2.11 -14.18 8.02
N ASN A 110 3.26 -13.54 7.94
CA ASN A 110 4.24 -13.54 9.02
C ASN A 110 3.72 -12.84 10.26
N ILE A 111 3.03 -11.72 10.09
CA ILE A 111 2.40 -10.99 11.20
C ILE A 111 1.35 -11.88 11.87
N ARG A 112 0.53 -12.59 11.10
CA ARG A 112 -0.46 -13.49 11.65
C ARG A 112 0.19 -14.60 12.47
N ARG A 113 1.23 -15.22 11.95
CA ARG A 113 1.95 -16.29 12.67
C ARG A 113 2.51 -15.80 13.99
N LYS A 114 2.96 -14.55 14.01
CA LYS A 114 3.59 -13.97 15.20
C LYS A 114 2.58 -13.63 16.30
N TYR A 115 1.40 -13.12 15.92
CA TYR A 115 0.46 -12.57 16.87
C TYR A 115 -0.84 -13.37 17.04
N LEU A 116 -1.22 -14.20 16.08
CA LEU A 116 -2.44 -14.97 16.20
C LEU A 116 -2.15 -16.32 16.84
N ALA A 117 -2.96 -16.67 17.84
CA ALA A 117 -2.93 -18.00 18.42
C ALA A 117 -3.44 -19.02 17.38
N SER A 118 -2.69 -20.07 17.18
CA SER A 118 -3.04 -21.11 16.22
C SER A 118 -4.12 -22.03 16.77
#